data_59b4f37d8490d65fca72021db2c5059c
#
_entry.id   59b4f37d8490d65fca72021db2c5059c
#
_cell.length_a   1.000
_cell.length_b   1.000
_cell.length_c   1.000
_cell.angle_alpha   90.00
_cell.angle_beta   90.00
_cell.angle_gamma   90.00
#
_symmetry.space_group_name_H-M   'P 1'
#
loop_
_entity.id
_entity.type
_entity.pdbx_description
1 polymer ?
#
loop_
_entity_poly.entity_id
_entity_poly.type
_entity_poly.pdbx_seq_one_letter_code
_entity_poly.pdbx_strand_id
1 'polypeptide(L)'
;KPVNFDPNKKYPTVIYVYGGPHAHNVEASWNWGSRGWETYMAQKGYLLFILDNRGSDNRGKEFEQATFRHLGQEEMKDQMEGVKYLKSLPYVDQNRIGVHGWSFGGFMTTSLITNYPDVFKVGVAGGPVIDWKWYEAMYGERYMDTPQTNPEGYAQTSLLTKAKDLKGKLQIITGLNDPVVVPQHSYSFLKACIAAGTQPDFFVYPGEPHNMRGHQSVHLHERITQYFEDYLKPIK
;
A
#
# COMPACT_ATOMS: atom_id res chain seq x y z
N LYS A 1 8.15 -16.44 -5.01
CA LYS A 1 8.73 -16.56 -6.35
C LYS A 1 7.81 -17.37 -7.26
N PRO A 2 7.83 -17.18 -8.59
CA PRO A 2 7.11 -18.02 -9.54
C PRO A 2 7.43 -19.52 -9.40
N VAL A 3 6.47 -20.38 -9.76
CA VAL A 3 6.67 -21.86 -9.68
C VAL A 3 7.84 -22.32 -10.54
N ASN A 4 7.97 -21.77 -11.75
CA ASN A 4 9.07 -22.07 -12.68
C ASN A 4 10.11 -20.94 -12.66
N PHE A 5 10.59 -20.59 -11.46
CA PHE A 5 11.54 -19.51 -11.27
C PHE A 5 12.89 -19.83 -11.95
N ASP A 6 13.32 -18.91 -12.83
CA ASP A 6 14.61 -18.95 -13.50
C ASP A 6 15.44 -17.73 -13.04
N PRO A 7 16.57 -17.91 -12.35
CA PRO A 7 17.36 -16.79 -11.84
C PRO A 7 18.00 -15.92 -12.94
N ASN A 8 17.97 -16.36 -14.20
CA ASN A 8 18.51 -15.62 -15.34
C ASN A 8 17.46 -14.72 -16.01
N LYS A 9 16.19 -14.83 -15.60
CA LYS A 9 15.10 -13.98 -16.10
C LYS A 9 14.82 -12.82 -15.15
N LYS A 10 14.26 -11.74 -15.69
CA LYS A 10 13.79 -10.60 -14.90
C LYS A 10 12.28 -10.66 -14.74
N TYR A 11 11.83 -10.44 -13.52
CA TYR A 11 10.42 -10.54 -13.12
C TYR A 11 9.88 -9.21 -12.62
N PRO A 12 8.62 -8.89 -12.95
CA PRO A 12 7.90 -7.82 -12.27
C PRO A 12 7.70 -8.20 -10.81
N THR A 13 7.78 -7.20 -9.94
CA THR A 13 7.70 -7.42 -8.48
C THR A 13 6.56 -6.61 -7.90
N VAL A 14 5.72 -7.22 -7.08
CA VAL A 14 4.70 -6.53 -6.29
C VAL A 14 5.09 -6.59 -4.82
N ILE A 15 5.20 -5.43 -4.20
CA ILE A 15 5.37 -5.29 -2.76
C ILE A 15 3.97 -5.25 -2.15
N TYR A 16 3.66 -6.22 -1.29
CA TYR A 16 2.50 -6.12 -0.41
C TYR A 16 2.91 -5.40 0.87
N VAL A 17 2.19 -4.35 1.22
CA VAL A 17 2.45 -3.57 2.42
C VAL A 17 1.17 -3.39 3.24
N TYR A 18 1.23 -3.69 4.54
CA TYR A 18 0.30 -3.12 5.50
C TYR A 18 0.97 -1.94 6.21
N GLY A 19 2.04 -2.20 6.94
CA GLY A 19 2.96 -1.21 7.51
C GLY A 19 2.49 -0.55 8.79
N GLY A 20 1.23 -0.70 9.16
CA GLY A 20 0.63 -0.03 10.30
C GLY A 20 1.17 -0.51 11.66
N PRO A 21 0.95 0.29 12.71
CA PRO A 21 1.34 -0.09 14.07
C PRO A 21 0.83 -1.46 14.47
N HIS A 22 1.68 -2.25 15.12
CA HIS A 22 1.45 -3.64 15.57
C HIS A 22 1.18 -4.65 14.45
N ALA A 23 1.29 -4.26 13.18
CA ALA A 23 1.14 -5.20 12.09
C ALA A 23 2.37 -6.10 11.97
N HIS A 24 2.13 -7.41 11.90
CA HIS A 24 3.17 -8.42 11.70
C HIS A 24 2.73 -9.38 10.61
N ASN A 25 3.40 -9.36 9.47
CA ASN A 25 3.03 -10.13 8.29
C ASN A 25 4.01 -11.26 7.97
N VAL A 26 5.25 -11.16 8.45
CA VAL A 26 6.31 -12.13 8.14
C VAL A 26 6.56 -13.02 9.34
N GLU A 27 6.14 -14.28 9.24
CA GLU A 27 6.30 -15.29 10.29
C GLU A 27 7.00 -16.54 9.76
N ALA A 28 7.64 -17.29 10.67
CA ALA A 28 8.27 -18.57 10.36
C ALA A 28 7.24 -19.72 10.35
N SER A 29 6.13 -19.54 9.64
CA SER A 29 5.06 -20.52 9.53
C SER A 29 4.71 -20.78 8.06
N TRP A 30 4.07 -21.93 7.79
CA TRP A 30 3.70 -22.31 6.42
C TRP A 30 2.62 -21.34 5.88
N ASN A 31 2.93 -20.71 4.76
CA ASN A 31 2.06 -19.77 4.04
C ASN A 31 1.62 -18.50 4.81
N TRP A 32 2.18 -18.19 5.97
CA TRP A 32 1.67 -17.03 6.71
C TRP A 32 1.92 -15.70 5.99
N GLY A 33 3.09 -15.52 5.42
CA GLY A 33 3.41 -14.34 4.61
C GLY A 33 2.89 -14.39 3.16
N SER A 34 2.27 -15.50 2.76
CA SER A 34 1.76 -15.72 1.40
C SER A 34 0.31 -16.17 1.46
N ARG A 35 -0.60 -15.21 1.42
CA ARG A 35 -2.04 -15.46 1.30
C ARG A 35 -2.37 -16.06 -0.08
N GLY A 36 -3.60 -16.48 -0.29
CA GLY A 36 -4.00 -17.10 -1.55
C GLY A 36 -3.75 -16.22 -2.78
N TRP A 37 -3.99 -14.91 -2.67
CA TRP A 37 -3.77 -13.98 -3.77
C TRP A 37 -2.29 -13.83 -4.13
N GLU A 38 -1.41 -13.69 -3.16
CA GLU A 38 0.03 -13.59 -3.39
C GLU A 38 0.58 -14.87 -4.06
N THR A 39 0.08 -16.03 -3.64
CA THR A 39 0.41 -17.32 -4.27
C THR A 39 -0.07 -17.34 -5.73
N TYR A 40 -1.27 -16.89 -5.99
CA TYR A 40 -1.82 -16.78 -7.34
C TYR A 40 -1.01 -15.84 -8.23
N MET A 41 -0.62 -14.68 -7.73
CA MET A 41 0.24 -13.74 -8.45
C MET A 41 1.63 -14.34 -8.74
N ALA A 42 2.20 -15.10 -7.79
CA ALA A 42 3.45 -15.80 -8.03
C ALA A 42 3.32 -16.84 -9.17
N GLN A 43 2.19 -17.57 -9.24
CA GLN A 43 1.91 -18.48 -10.37
C GLN A 43 1.77 -17.72 -11.70
N LYS A 44 1.30 -16.48 -11.67
CA LYS A 44 1.23 -15.60 -12.85
C LYS A 44 2.59 -15.01 -13.26
N GLY A 45 3.66 -15.31 -12.53
CA GLY A 45 5.02 -14.91 -12.87
C GLY A 45 5.49 -13.62 -12.22
N TYR A 46 4.88 -13.20 -11.12
CA TYR A 46 5.36 -12.08 -10.29
C TYR A 46 6.25 -12.56 -9.14
N LEU A 47 7.18 -11.72 -8.76
CA LEU A 47 7.78 -11.80 -7.43
C LEU A 47 6.88 -11.06 -6.45
N LEU A 48 6.61 -11.68 -5.31
CA LEU A 48 5.91 -11.03 -4.19
C LEU A 48 6.92 -10.78 -3.08
N PHE A 49 6.89 -9.57 -2.54
CA PHE A 49 7.78 -9.17 -1.46
C PHE A 49 6.97 -8.56 -0.33
N ILE A 50 7.26 -8.99 0.88
CA ILE A 50 6.62 -8.52 2.10
C ILE A 50 7.71 -8.21 3.10
N LEU A 51 7.62 -7.05 3.76
CA LEU A 51 8.54 -6.60 4.78
C LEU A 51 7.76 -5.98 5.93
N ASP A 52 8.05 -6.40 7.16
CA ASP A 52 7.58 -5.75 8.37
C ASP A 52 8.55 -4.63 8.76
N ASN A 53 8.07 -3.40 8.63
CA ASN A 53 8.81 -2.19 8.96
C ASN A 53 8.73 -1.87 10.45
N ARG A 54 9.49 -0.87 10.90
CA ARG A 54 9.33 -0.29 12.24
C ARG A 54 7.86 0.08 12.49
N GLY A 55 7.44 -0.06 13.73
CA GLY A 55 6.04 0.00 14.14
C GLY A 55 5.41 -1.39 14.30
N SER A 56 6.00 -2.46 13.70
CA SER A 56 5.49 -3.82 13.88
C SER A 56 5.87 -4.41 15.24
N ASP A 57 5.15 -5.45 15.65
CA ASP A 57 5.32 -6.15 16.94
C ASP A 57 6.59 -7.00 17.03
N ASN A 58 6.86 -7.47 18.24
CA ASN A 58 7.81 -8.52 18.58
C ASN A 58 9.30 -8.19 18.38
N ARG A 59 9.67 -6.91 18.26
CA ARG A 59 11.06 -6.44 18.09
C ARG A 59 11.50 -5.43 19.15
N GLY A 60 10.70 -5.28 20.21
CA GLY A 60 10.97 -4.38 21.33
C GLY A 60 10.44 -2.96 21.13
N LYS A 61 10.38 -2.23 22.24
CA LYS A 61 9.70 -0.94 22.35
C LYS A 61 10.22 0.12 21.37
N GLU A 62 11.52 0.22 21.19
CA GLU A 62 12.11 1.22 20.28
C GLU A 62 11.70 1.01 18.83
N PHE A 63 11.65 -0.25 18.40
CA PHE A 63 11.21 -0.60 17.06
C PHE A 63 9.72 -0.33 16.87
N GLU A 64 8.89 -0.71 17.85
CA GLU A 64 7.45 -0.56 17.83
C GLU A 64 7.00 0.89 17.88
N GLN A 65 7.67 1.73 18.69
CA GLN A 65 7.31 3.14 18.87
C GLN A 65 8.01 4.11 17.91
N ALA A 66 8.84 3.61 17.01
CA ALA A 66 9.57 4.45 16.06
C ALA A 66 8.68 5.32 15.15
N THR A 67 7.42 4.94 14.99
CA THR A 67 6.44 5.62 14.11
C THR A 67 5.55 6.62 14.87
N PHE A 68 5.68 6.69 16.19
CA PHE A 68 4.84 7.55 17.02
C PHE A 68 4.96 9.02 16.62
N ARG A 69 3.82 9.69 16.42
CA ARG A 69 3.62 11.08 15.98
C ARG A 69 3.91 11.37 14.50
N HIS A 70 4.40 10.39 13.71
CA HIS A 70 4.75 10.59 12.30
C HIS A 70 4.52 9.33 11.45
N LEU A 71 3.31 8.78 11.56
CA LEU A 71 2.89 7.61 10.80
C LEU A 71 3.22 7.73 9.31
N GLY A 72 3.72 6.63 8.72
CA GLY A 72 4.11 6.57 7.32
C GLY A 72 5.53 7.00 7.02
N GLN A 73 6.18 7.78 7.90
CA GLN A 73 7.52 8.33 7.61
C GLN A 73 8.62 7.28 7.79
N GLU A 74 8.69 6.63 8.94
CA GLU A 74 9.68 5.58 9.21
C GLU A 74 9.33 4.30 8.44
N GLU A 75 8.05 4.01 8.30
CA GLU A 75 7.57 2.89 7.51
C GLU A 75 8.01 3.00 6.04
N MET A 76 7.89 4.18 5.42
CA MET A 76 8.37 4.40 4.06
C MET A 76 9.88 4.22 3.92
N LYS A 77 10.66 4.70 4.88
CA LYS A 77 12.14 4.53 4.86
C LYS A 77 12.52 3.05 4.87
N ASP A 78 11.86 2.27 5.73
CA ASP A 78 12.12 0.84 5.85
C ASP A 78 11.67 0.08 4.59
N GLN A 79 10.53 0.43 4.02
CA GLN A 79 10.08 -0.13 2.73
C GLN A 79 11.08 0.19 1.61
N MET A 80 11.71 1.37 1.64
CA MET A 80 12.74 1.73 0.66
C MET A 80 14.06 0.97 0.86
N GLU A 81 14.42 0.58 2.08
CA GLU A 81 15.52 -0.38 2.29
C GLU A 81 15.18 -1.76 1.68
N GLY A 82 13.90 -2.19 1.81
CA GLY A 82 13.40 -3.37 1.10
C GLY A 82 13.52 -3.24 -0.42
N VAL A 83 13.19 -2.08 -0.99
CA VAL A 83 13.38 -1.79 -2.43
C VAL A 83 14.85 -1.85 -2.82
N LYS A 84 15.74 -1.31 -2.01
CA LYS A 84 17.20 -1.38 -2.24
C LYS A 84 17.68 -2.84 -2.28
N TYR A 85 17.21 -3.67 -1.34
CA TYR A 85 17.47 -5.11 -1.37
C TYR A 85 16.93 -5.75 -2.66
N LEU A 86 15.68 -5.49 -3.03
CA LEU A 86 15.10 -6.04 -4.27
C LEU A 86 15.92 -5.64 -5.50
N LYS A 87 16.36 -4.39 -5.58
CA LYS A 87 17.18 -3.91 -6.70
C LYS A 87 18.58 -4.55 -6.77
N SER A 88 19.08 -5.12 -5.68
CA SER A 88 20.34 -5.87 -5.68
C SER A 88 20.21 -7.28 -6.27
N LEU A 89 18.99 -7.78 -6.43
CA LEU A 89 18.72 -9.12 -6.94
C LEU A 89 18.70 -9.13 -8.47
N PRO A 90 19.50 -9.97 -9.15
CA PRO A 90 19.64 -9.94 -10.60
C PRO A 90 18.34 -10.26 -11.36
N TYR A 91 17.43 -11.00 -10.74
CA TYR A 91 16.16 -11.42 -11.31
C TYR A 91 15.00 -10.44 -11.05
N VAL A 92 15.22 -9.33 -10.36
CA VAL A 92 14.21 -8.27 -10.19
C VAL A 92 14.30 -7.29 -11.35
N ASP A 93 13.17 -7.03 -12.02
CA ASP A 93 13.08 -5.94 -12.96
C ASP A 93 12.83 -4.63 -12.23
N GLN A 94 13.86 -3.83 -12.11
CA GLN A 94 13.82 -2.55 -11.38
C GLN A 94 12.85 -1.52 -11.98
N ASN A 95 12.46 -1.69 -13.24
CA ASN A 95 11.51 -0.83 -13.94
C ASN A 95 10.05 -1.30 -13.80
N ARG A 96 9.83 -2.46 -13.17
CA ARG A 96 8.53 -3.07 -12.98
C ARG A 96 8.29 -3.44 -11.51
N ILE A 97 8.33 -2.43 -10.65
CA ILE A 97 8.00 -2.55 -9.22
C ILE A 97 6.65 -1.89 -8.98
N GLY A 98 5.72 -2.67 -8.45
CA GLY A 98 4.40 -2.24 -8.02
C GLY A 98 4.22 -2.39 -6.51
N VAL A 99 3.18 -1.79 -5.97
CA VAL A 99 2.84 -1.83 -4.56
C VAL A 99 1.33 -2.00 -4.35
N HIS A 100 0.94 -2.80 -3.38
CA HIS A 100 -0.43 -3.03 -3.01
C HIS A 100 -0.59 -3.13 -1.49
N GLY A 101 -1.68 -2.57 -0.98
CA GLY A 101 -2.07 -2.71 0.41
C GLY A 101 -3.49 -2.21 0.66
N TRP A 102 -4.04 -2.60 1.79
CA TRP A 102 -5.40 -2.29 2.20
C TRP A 102 -5.43 -1.51 3.52
N SER A 103 -6.34 -0.55 3.69
CA SER A 103 -6.48 0.24 4.92
C SER A 103 -5.23 1.10 5.19
N PHE A 104 -4.53 0.87 6.30
CA PHE A 104 -3.20 1.46 6.50
C PHE A 104 -2.26 1.11 5.35
N GLY A 105 -2.35 -0.10 4.81
CA GLY A 105 -1.60 -0.50 3.60
C GLY A 105 -2.01 0.29 2.35
N GLY A 106 -3.26 0.72 2.26
CA GLY A 106 -3.73 1.66 1.22
C GLY A 106 -3.10 3.04 1.39
N PHE A 107 -3.02 3.55 2.62
CA PHE A 107 -2.27 4.76 2.96
C PHE A 107 -0.79 4.60 2.57
N MET A 108 -0.15 3.50 2.94
CA MET A 108 1.26 3.22 2.60
C MET A 108 1.46 3.10 1.08
N THR A 109 0.55 2.43 0.36
CA THR A 109 0.60 2.33 -1.11
C THR A 109 0.55 3.70 -1.75
N THR A 110 -0.39 4.54 -1.33
CA THR A 110 -0.53 5.91 -1.85
C THR A 110 0.68 6.77 -1.48
N SER A 111 1.18 6.64 -0.24
CA SER A 111 2.40 7.32 0.23
C SER A 111 3.62 6.94 -0.61
N LEU A 112 3.85 5.65 -0.83
CA LEU A 112 5.02 5.14 -1.55
C LEU A 112 5.00 5.55 -3.02
N ILE A 113 3.88 5.41 -3.74
CA ILE A 113 3.82 5.73 -5.16
C ILE A 113 3.93 7.24 -5.43
N THR A 114 3.49 8.08 -4.49
CA THR A 114 3.57 9.54 -4.62
C THR A 114 4.92 10.10 -4.17
N ASN A 115 5.54 9.56 -3.10
CA ASN A 115 6.84 10.04 -2.64
C ASN A 115 8.02 9.44 -3.42
N TYR A 116 7.85 8.25 -4.03
CA TYR A 116 8.89 7.56 -4.81
C TYR A 116 8.41 7.19 -6.22
N PRO A 117 7.98 8.17 -7.04
CA PRO A 117 7.36 7.92 -8.35
C PRO A 117 8.32 7.30 -9.37
N ASP A 118 9.63 7.43 -9.16
CA ASP A 118 10.64 6.82 -10.01
C ASP A 118 10.83 5.32 -9.72
N VAL A 119 10.35 4.84 -8.57
CA VAL A 119 10.41 3.44 -8.15
C VAL A 119 9.12 2.71 -8.47
N PHE A 120 8.01 3.19 -7.92
CA PHE A 120 6.72 2.51 -8.04
C PHE A 120 5.98 2.93 -9.31
N LYS A 121 5.77 1.96 -10.21
CA LYS A 121 5.13 2.21 -11.51
C LYS A 121 3.63 1.98 -11.46
N VAL A 122 3.19 1.04 -10.62
CA VAL A 122 1.77 0.68 -10.44
C VAL A 122 1.47 0.51 -8.96
N GLY A 123 0.36 1.09 -8.52
CA GLY A 123 -0.16 0.92 -7.16
C GLY A 123 -1.64 0.59 -7.15
N VAL A 124 -2.05 -0.28 -6.22
CA VAL A 124 -3.47 -0.51 -5.93
C VAL A 124 -3.71 -0.30 -4.44
N ALA A 125 -4.36 0.80 -4.12
CA ALA A 125 -4.65 1.23 -2.75
C ALA A 125 -6.11 0.94 -2.39
N GLY A 126 -6.32 0.00 -1.49
CA GLY A 126 -7.66 -0.32 -1.00
C GLY A 126 -7.99 0.38 0.29
N GLY A 127 -9.17 1.03 0.38
CA GLY A 127 -9.65 1.74 1.56
C GLY A 127 -8.60 2.67 2.20
N PRO A 128 -7.90 3.53 1.43
CA PRO A 128 -6.74 4.25 1.94
C PRO A 128 -7.15 5.36 2.92
N VAL A 129 -6.49 5.42 4.07
CA VAL A 129 -6.49 6.64 4.88
C VAL A 129 -5.70 7.70 4.11
N ILE A 130 -6.27 8.87 3.93
CA ILE A 130 -5.65 9.98 3.18
C ILE A 130 -5.18 11.10 4.08
N ASP A 131 -5.93 11.35 5.14
CA ASP A 131 -5.56 12.34 6.15
C ASP A 131 -5.96 11.82 7.53
N TRP A 132 -4.99 11.69 8.41
CA TRP A 132 -5.19 11.10 9.75
C TRP A 132 -6.10 11.93 10.65
N LYS A 133 -6.28 13.23 10.40
CA LYS A 133 -7.25 14.06 11.15
C LYS A 133 -8.70 13.62 10.94
N TRP A 134 -9.01 12.86 9.90
CA TRP A 134 -10.36 12.37 9.58
C TRP A 134 -10.58 10.93 10.00
N TYR A 135 -9.52 10.29 10.50
CA TYR A 135 -9.64 8.94 11.01
C TYR A 135 -10.19 8.97 12.45
N GLU A 136 -10.67 7.83 12.94
CA GLU A 136 -11.22 7.76 14.30
C GLU A 136 -10.19 8.14 15.36
N ALA A 137 -10.64 8.93 16.36
CA ALA A 137 -9.74 9.53 17.34
C ALA A 137 -8.99 8.52 18.20
N MET A 138 -9.65 7.41 18.60
CA MET A 138 -9.01 6.38 19.43
C MET A 138 -7.79 5.75 18.77
N TYR A 139 -7.80 5.59 17.46
CA TYR A 139 -6.65 5.10 16.71
C TYR A 139 -5.69 6.25 16.37
N GLY A 140 -6.22 7.31 15.74
CA GLY A 140 -5.42 8.44 15.28
C GLY A 140 -4.60 9.08 16.40
N GLU A 141 -5.24 9.43 17.51
CA GLU A 141 -4.58 10.09 18.63
C GLU A 141 -3.64 9.18 19.42
N ARG A 142 -3.91 7.87 19.43
CA ARG A 142 -2.99 6.88 20.05
C ARG A 142 -1.60 6.92 19.40
N TYR A 143 -1.55 7.09 18.09
CA TYR A 143 -0.28 6.98 17.34
C TYR A 143 0.26 8.34 16.87
N MET A 144 -0.58 9.37 16.87
CA MET A 144 -0.22 10.70 16.36
C MET A 144 -0.35 11.82 17.40
N ASP A 145 -0.82 11.54 18.62
CA ASP A 145 -1.37 12.54 19.52
C ASP A 145 -2.54 13.32 18.87
N THR A 146 -2.97 14.44 19.47
CA THR A 146 -4.02 15.25 18.87
C THR A 146 -3.50 16.12 17.74
N PRO A 147 -4.35 16.54 16.77
CA PRO A 147 -3.96 17.50 15.75
C PRO A 147 -3.45 18.83 16.31
N GLN A 148 -3.90 19.21 17.51
CA GLN A 148 -3.48 20.44 18.19
C GLN A 148 -2.07 20.33 18.80
N THR A 149 -1.71 19.15 19.33
CA THR A 149 -0.40 18.90 19.95
C THR A 149 0.68 18.43 18.97
N ASN A 150 0.26 17.96 17.77
CA ASN A 150 1.14 17.47 16.72
C ASN A 150 0.75 17.97 15.31
N PRO A 151 0.56 19.29 15.10
CA PRO A 151 0.08 19.79 13.79
C PRO A 151 1.05 19.48 12.65
N GLU A 152 2.34 19.48 12.91
CA GLU A 152 3.37 19.17 11.90
C GLU A 152 3.32 17.70 11.46
N GLY A 153 3.19 16.76 12.40
CA GLY A 153 3.06 15.34 12.09
C GLY A 153 1.84 15.07 11.22
N TYR A 154 0.69 15.65 11.56
CA TYR A 154 -0.52 15.52 10.72
C TYR A 154 -0.35 16.17 9.33
N ALA A 155 0.33 17.30 9.24
CA ALA A 155 0.58 17.95 7.94
C ALA A 155 1.52 17.12 7.06
N GLN A 156 2.57 16.51 7.64
CA GLN A 156 3.52 15.67 6.91
C GLN A 156 2.91 14.39 6.38
N THR A 157 1.96 13.80 7.12
CA THR A 157 1.32 12.54 6.76
C THR A 157 0.15 12.71 5.79
N SER A 158 -0.39 13.91 5.63
CA SER A 158 -1.51 14.18 4.74
C SER A 158 -1.14 13.93 3.28
N LEU A 159 -1.83 13.01 2.63
CA LEU A 159 -1.61 12.66 1.23
C LEU A 159 -2.23 13.67 0.25
N LEU A 160 -3.07 14.59 0.73
CA LEU A 160 -3.67 15.61 -0.12
C LEU A 160 -2.63 16.48 -0.81
N THR A 161 -1.54 16.80 -0.11
CA THR A 161 -0.43 17.61 -0.65
C THR A 161 0.43 16.85 -1.65
N LYS A 162 0.32 15.50 -1.66
CA LYS A 162 1.10 14.57 -2.50
C LYS A 162 0.39 14.22 -3.82
N ALA A 163 -0.85 14.62 -3.98
CA ALA A 163 -1.63 14.32 -5.19
C ALA A 163 -0.92 14.78 -6.49
N LYS A 164 -0.21 15.90 -6.45
CA LYS A 164 0.56 16.46 -7.57
C LYS A 164 1.78 15.63 -7.97
N ASP A 165 2.29 14.81 -7.06
CA ASP A 165 3.53 14.04 -7.25
C ASP A 165 3.25 12.64 -7.85
N LEU A 166 1.98 12.30 -8.09
CA LEU A 166 1.58 11.04 -8.71
C LEU A 166 2.01 11.00 -10.18
N LYS A 167 2.92 10.07 -10.52
CA LYS A 167 3.37 9.80 -11.90
C LYS A 167 2.99 8.41 -12.37
N GLY A 168 2.97 7.42 -11.47
CA GLY A 168 2.62 6.03 -11.76
C GLY A 168 1.12 5.82 -11.96
N LYS A 169 0.76 4.60 -12.34
CA LYS A 169 -0.63 4.16 -12.40
C LYS A 169 -1.11 3.79 -11.00
N LEU A 170 -2.09 4.52 -10.49
CA LEU A 170 -2.68 4.27 -9.17
C LEU A 170 -4.17 3.96 -9.32
N GLN A 171 -4.61 2.81 -8.81
CA GLN A 171 -6.03 2.52 -8.60
C GLN A 171 -6.36 2.66 -7.12
N ILE A 172 -7.38 3.45 -6.82
CA ILE A 172 -7.99 3.54 -5.49
C ILE A 172 -9.27 2.74 -5.49
N ILE A 173 -9.45 1.90 -4.48
CA ILE A 173 -10.65 1.07 -4.32
C ILE A 173 -11.25 1.34 -2.94
N THR A 174 -12.57 1.51 -2.86
CA THR A 174 -13.27 1.68 -1.58
C THR A 174 -14.63 0.98 -1.57
N GLY A 175 -15.07 0.54 -0.39
CA GLY A 175 -16.45 0.16 -0.15
C GLY A 175 -17.30 1.42 0.05
N LEU A 176 -18.48 1.48 -0.55
CA LEU A 176 -19.34 2.66 -0.41
C LEU A 176 -19.86 2.83 1.02
N ASN A 177 -20.05 1.73 1.74
CA ASN A 177 -20.54 1.71 3.12
C ASN A 177 -19.40 1.42 4.11
N ASP A 178 -18.16 1.82 3.79
CA ASP A 178 -17.02 1.64 4.67
C ASP A 178 -17.15 2.52 5.93
N PRO A 179 -17.34 1.94 7.13
CA PRO A 179 -17.47 2.70 8.37
C PRO A 179 -16.12 2.94 9.06
N VAL A 180 -15.05 2.33 8.56
CA VAL A 180 -13.70 2.37 9.16
C VAL A 180 -12.86 3.45 8.49
N VAL A 181 -12.70 3.35 7.17
CA VAL A 181 -12.09 4.41 6.36
C VAL A 181 -13.16 4.97 5.44
N VAL A 182 -13.85 5.96 5.93
CA VAL A 182 -15.01 6.53 5.22
C VAL A 182 -14.64 6.97 3.80
N PRO A 183 -15.55 6.80 2.80
CA PRO A 183 -15.26 7.09 1.40
C PRO A 183 -14.78 8.52 1.12
N GLN A 184 -15.04 9.46 2.03
CA GLN A 184 -14.57 10.85 1.96
C GLN A 184 -13.04 10.96 1.88
N HIS A 185 -12.29 10.02 2.46
CA HIS A 185 -10.84 9.94 2.27
C HIS A 185 -10.50 9.84 0.77
N SER A 186 -11.06 8.84 0.11
CA SER A 186 -10.84 8.62 -1.33
C SER A 186 -11.33 9.79 -2.18
N TYR A 187 -12.53 10.31 -1.93
CA TYR A 187 -13.09 11.46 -2.67
C TYR A 187 -12.24 12.72 -2.50
N SER A 188 -11.73 12.97 -1.30
CA SER A 188 -10.87 14.13 -1.05
C SER A 188 -9.55 14.03 -1.78
N PHE A 189 -8.96 12.83 -1.87
CA PHE A 189 -7.74 12.61 -2.65
C PHE A 189 -8.00 12.79 -4.15
N LEU A 190 -9.11 12.24 -4.68
CA LEU A 190 -9.51 12.45 -6.07
C LEU A 190 -9.70 13.94 -6.39
N LYS A 191 -10.35 14.69 -5.49
CA LYS A 191 -10.47 16.15 -5.65
C LYS A 191 -9.11 16.83 -5.71
N ALA A 192 -8.16 16.44 -4.86
CA ALA A 192 -6.81 16.96 -4.88
C ALA A 192 -6.06 16.60 -6.18
N CYS A 193 -6.23 15.37 -6.67
CA CYS A 193 -5.66 14.92 -7.95
C CYS A 193 -6.22 15.72 -9.14
N ILE A 194 -7.54 15.95 -9.19
CA ILE A 194 -8.17 16.78 -10.23
C ILE A 194 -7.58 18.17 -10.23
N ALA A 195 -7.44 18.79 -9.06
CA ALA A 195 -6.85 20.12 -8.91
C ALA A 195 -5.38 20.16 -9.33
N ALA A 196 -4.65 19.07 -9.14
CA ALA A 196 -3.25 18.92 -9.50
C ALA A 196 -3.02 18.46 -10.97
N GLY A 197 -4.09 18.06 -11.69
CA GLY A 197 -4.00 17.52 -13.05
C GLY A 197 -3.51 16.07 -13.10
N THR A 198 -3.48 15.33 -11.99
CA THR A 198 -3.14 13.91 -11.95
C THR A 198 -4.39 13.04 -12.02
N GLN A 199 -4.27 11.80 -12.53
CA GLN A 199 -5.42 10.97 -12.89
C GLN A 199 -5.28 9.54 -12.34
N PRO A 200 -5.58 9.31 -11.04
CA PRO A 200 -5.71 7.96 -10.53
C PRO A 200 -7.01 7.32 -11.04
N ASP A 201 -6.99 6.00 -11.21
CA ASP A 201 -8.21 5.23 -11.43
C ASP A 201 -8.94 5.04 -10.10
N PHE A 202 -10.28 5.02 -10.15
CA PHE A 202 -11.10 4.86 -8.96
C PHE A 202 -12.18 3.81 -9.16
N PHE A 203 -12.33 2.93 -8.18
CA PHE A 203 -13.39 1.93 -8.18
C PHE A 203 -14.11 1.85 -6.84
N VAL A 204 -15.42 1.87 -6.89
CA VAL A 204 -16.29 1.78 -5.71
C VAL A 204 -17.03 0.45 -5.73
N TYR A 205 -17.09 -0.21 -4.59
CA TYR A 205 -17.97 -1.37 -4.37
C TYR A 205 -19.26 -0.89 -3.67
N PRO A 206 -20.39 -0.77 -4.41
CA PRO A 206 -21.65 -0.35 -3.84
C PRO A 206 -22.13 -1.33 -2.76
N GLY A 207 -22.54 -0.81 -1.62
CA GLY A 207 -23.05 -1.61 -0.52
C GLY A 207 -22.00 -2.31 0.35
N GLU A 208 -20.74 -2.33 -0.06
CA GLU A 208 -19.68 -3.06 0.65
C GLU A 208 -19.06 -2.23 1.78
N PRO A 209 -18.69 -2.90 2.90
CA PRO A 209 -17.97 -2.30 4.01
C PRO A 209 -16.45 -2.26 3.74
N HIS A 210 -15.66 -1.96 4.79
CA HIS A 210 -14.19 -1.91 4.72
C HIS A 210 -13.54 -3.21 4.24
N ASN A 211 -14.01 -4.36 4.75
CA ASN A 211 -13.48 -5.67 4.39
C ASN A 211 -14.51 -6.45 3.57
N MET A 212 -14.27 -6.59 2.29
CA MET A 212 -15.12 -7.33 1.38
C MET A 212 -14.96 -8.84 1.58
N ARG A 213 -16.06 -9.57 1.50
CA ARG A 213 -16.09 -11.02 1.71
C ARG A 213 -16.85 -11.74 0.58
N GLY A 214 -16.72 -13.07 0.55
CA GLY A 214 -17.46 -13.90 -0.42
C GLY A 214 -17.12 -13.53 -1.86
N HIS A 215 -18.14 -13.45 -2.70
CA HIS A 215 -18.00 -13.16 -4.13
C HIS A 215 -17.34 -11.81 -4.42
N GLN A 216 -17.62 -10.79 -3.62
CA GLN A 216 -17.04 -9.46 -3.78
C GLN A 216 -15.52 -9.47 -3.52
N SER A 217 -15.06 -10.31 -2.59
CA SER A 217 -13.63 -10.51 -2.38
C SER A 217 -12.94 -11.15 -3.58
N VAL A 218 -13.58 -12.11 -4.26
CA VAL A 218 -13.06 -12.71 -5.48
C VAL A 218 -12.93 -11.65 -6.57
N HIS A 219 -14.01 -10.92 -6.85
CA HIS A 219 -14.01 -9.83 -7.83
C HIS A 219 -12.97 -8.76 -7.53
N LEU A 220 -12.77 -8.42 -6.24
CA LEU A 220 -11.75 -7.47 -5.80
C LEU A 220 -10.34 -7.95 -6.18
N HIS A 221 -10.00 -9.20 -5.87
CA HIS A 221 -8.68 -9.75 -6.16
C HIS A 221 -8.45 -9.94 -7.67
N GLU A 222 -9.49 -10.28 -8.43
CA GLU A 222 -9.44 -10.30 -9.91
C GLU A 222 -9.14 -8.90 -10.45
N ARG A 223 -9.80 -7.86 -9.94
CA ARG A 223 -9.56 -6.46 -10.34
C ARG A 223 -8.15 -6.00 -10.02
N ILE A 224 -7.66 -6.27 -8.81
CA ILE A 224 -6.28 -5.97 -8.42
C ILE A 224 -5.30 -6.66 -9.36
N THR A 225 -5.51 -7.95 -9.61
CA THR A 225 -4.69 -8.75 -10.53
C THR A 225 -4.69 -8.14 -11.93
N GLN A 226 -5.87 -7.85 -12.48
CA GLN A 226 -6.00 -7.29 -13.83
C GLN A 226 -5.27 -5.96 -13.95
N TYR A 227 -5.33 -5.10 -12.93
CA TYR A 227 -4.63 -3.82 -12.94
C TYR A 227 -3.10 -3.99 -13.02
N PHE A 228 -2.53 -4.96 -12.29
CA PHE A 228 -1.10 -5.28 -12.42
C PHE A 228 -0.77 -5.95 -13.76
N GLU A 229 -1.63 -6.82 -14.28
CA GLU A 229 -1.45 -7.43 -15.60
C GLU A 229 -1.42 -6.37 -16.71
N ASP A 230 -2.30 -5.36 -16.64
CA ASP A 230 -2.44 -4.32 -17.66
C ASP A 230 -1.27 -3.33 -17.64
N TYR A 231 -0.77 -2.97 -16.44
CA TYR A 231 0.14 -1.84 -16.32
C TYR A 231 1.56 -2.19 -15.83
N LEU A 232 1.78 -3.36 -15.22
CA LEU A 232 3.09 -3.76 -14.72
C LEU A 232 3.77 -4.82 -15.58
N LYS A 233 3.01 -5.70 -16.24
CA LYS A 233 3.57 -6.62 -17.24
C LYS A 233 3.81 -5.89 -18.56
N PRO A 234 4.87 -6.26 -19.32
CA PRO A 234 5.03 -5.78 -20.69
C PRO A 234 3.84 -6.28 -21.52
N ILE A 235 3.28 -5.37 -22.29
CA ILE A 235 2.34 -5.74 -23.35
C ILE A 235 3.11 -6.65 -24.33
N LYS A 236 2.59 -7.84 -24.56
CA LYS A 236 3.16 -8.78 -25.55
C LYS A 236 3.06 -8.23 -26.96
#